data_1f90a9822d3d80af07649b6c9df710e5
#
_entry.id   1f90a9822d3d80af07649b6c9df710e5
#
_cell.length_a   1.000
_cell.length_b   1.000
_cell.length_c   1.000
_cell.angle_alpha   90.00
_cell.angle_beta   90.00
_cell.angle_gamma   90.00
#
_symmetry.space_group_name_H-M   'P 1'
#
loop_
_entity.id
_entity.type
_entity.pdbx_description
1 polymer ?
#
loop_
_entity_poly.entity_id
_entity_poly.type
_entity_poly.pdbx_seq_one_letter_code
_entity_poly.pdbx_strand_id
1 'polypeptide(L)'
;MNNTLVQQSRGEEHELAAEVRQRVVARLAHYADEREAAGLPPETETQRRATVGRLVDEELASLARVALARGGGAMGRTAEQRIAQAVMDALFGSGTLERLLADETIENICVNGCDAVWIRRADGTWQPGAPVAASDTELIELVRTLAASVDGEERRFDRGVPRLNLQLPDGSRLFAVMAVTGRVSLSVRRHRFPAASMDDLVRLGTCDETMAGFLSALVRARKNIIIGGGTNVGKTTVLRALASQIPPTERLITIEDTFELGLNTDTAAHPNVVAMQAREPNIEGQGAIDQAELVRWGLRMSPDRVIVGEIRGNEVIPMCNAMSQGNDGSLSTIHASTSRGVFTKLAAYAAQAPERLSLEATNLLVASAVHFVLHLGWDTTGKRVIDSVREVVDADGAQLVSNEIYRSGPDGRAVPATPLRAETLQDLIDAGLDAEAAGFTWWGAKQ
;
A
#
# COMPACT_ATOMS: atom_id res chain seq x y z
N MET A 1 -28.54 -4.70 33.54
CA MET A 1 -29.49 -3.62 33.25
C MET A 1 -28.88 -2.42 32.50
N ASN A 2 -27.61 -2.04 32.70
CA ASN A 2 -27.03 -0.87 31.98
C ASN A 2 -26.76 -1.08 30.49
N ASN A 3 -26.52 -2.29 30.01
CA ASN A 3 -26.13 -2.54 28.61
C ASN A 3 -27.31 -2.43 27.62
N THR A 4 -28.51 -2.80 28.06
CA THR A 4 -29.74 -2.76 27.23
C THR A 4 -30.24 -1.34 27.00
N LEU A 5 -30.13 -0.47 28.00
CA LEU A 5 -30.52 0.95 27.91
C LEU A 5 -29.57 1.74 27.00
N VAL A 6 -28.27 1.43 27.01
CA VAL A 6 -27.27 2.05 26.16
C VAL A 6 -27.45 1.62 24.69
N GLN A 7 -27.84 0.36 24.43
CA GLN A 7 -28.14 -0.13 23.08
C GLN A 7 -29.44 0.47 22.53
N GLN A 8 -30.49 0.63 23.33
CA GLN A 8 -31.73 1.29 22.92
C GLN A 8 -31.50 2.77 22.55
N SER A 9 -30.77 3.51 23.41
CA SER A 9 -30.44 4.92 23.13
C SER A 9 -29.62 5.10 21.81
N ARG A 10 -28.72 4.19 21.51
CA ARG A 10 -27.94 4.24 20.25
C ARG A 10 -28.77 3.90 19.02
N GLY A 11 -29.78 3.02 19.12
CA GLY A 11 -30.72 2.72 18.05
C GLY A 11 -31.57 3.95 17.70
N GLU A 12 -32.11 4.64 18.72
CA GLU A 12 -32.90 5.85 18.57
C GLU A 12 -32.08 7.01 17.96
N GLU A 13 -30.82 7.19 18.35
CA GLU A 13 -29.91 8.17 17.76
C GLU A 13 -29.63 7.87 16.28
N HIS A 14 -29.50 6.60 15.89
CA HIS A 14 -29.28 6.20 14.51
C HIS A 14 -30.50 6.42 13.62
N GLU A 15 -31.69 6.09 14.09
CA GLU A 15 -32.95 6.38 13.37
C GLU A 15 -33.14 7.88 13.18
N LEU A 16 -32.87 8.67 14.19
CA LEU A 16 -32.97 10.12 14.13
C LEU A 16 -31.94 10.74 13.18
N ALA A 17 -30.70 10.22 13.14
CA ALA A 17 -29.70 10.64 12.18
C ALA A 17 -30.13 10.35 10.72
N ALA A 18 -30.77 9.20 10.47
CA ALA A 18 -31.31 8.85 9.16
C ALA A 18 -32.46 9.80 8.75
N GLU A 19 -33.35 10.15 9.68
CA GLU A 19 -34.43 11.12 9.43
C GLU A 19 -33.89 12.51 9.11
N VAL A 20 -32.96 13.02 9.93
CA VAL A 20 -32.32 14.33 9.68
C VAL A 20 -31.61 14.33 8.34
N ARG A 21 -30.85 13.28 7.99
CA ARG A 21 -30.18 13.13 6.69
C ARG A 21 -31.16 13.25 5.54
N GLN A 22 -32.30 12.53 5.58
CA GLN A 22 -33.30 12.56 4.52
C GLN A 22 -33.86 13.97 4.31
N ARG A 23 -34.15 14.70 5.39
CA ARG A 23 -34.64 16.08 5.34
C ARG A 23 -33.59 17.04 4.76
N VAL A 24 -32.34 16.90 5.19
CA VAL A 24 -31.24 17.73 4.71
C VAL A 24 -31.00 17.49 3.21
N VAL A 25 -31.03 16.23 2.73
CA VAL A 25 -30.90 15.90 1.29
C VAL A 25 -32.01 16.57 0.46
N ALA A 26 -33.27 16.53 0.93
CA ALA A 26 -34.37 17.18 0.24
C ALA A 26 -34.20 18.71 0.13
N ARG A 27 -33.70 19.35 1.21
CA ARG A 27 -33.41 20.79 1.22
C ARG A 27 -32.19 21.15 0.35
N LEU A 28 -31.19 20.29 0.29
CA LEU A 28 -30.02 20.48 -0.59
C LEU A 28 -30.42 20.45 -2.08
N ALA A 29 -31.32 19.54 -2.47
CA ALA A 29 -31.80 19.49 -3.82
C ALA A 29 -32.50 20.81 -4.20
N HIS A 30 -33.39 21.31 -3.34
CA HIS A 30 -34.05 22.59 -3.56
C HIS A 30 -33.09 23.78 -3.61
N TYR A 31 -32.09 23.79 -2.74
CA TYR A 31 -31.03 24.81 -2.73
C TYR A 31 -30.16 24.77 -3.99
N ALA A 32 -29.88 23.59 -4.53
CA ALA A 32 -29.14 23.44 -5.79
C ALA A 32 -29.95 23.99 -6.98
N ASP A 33 -31.27 23.70 -7.04
CA ASP A 33 -32.19 24.21 -8.08
C ASP A 33 -32.28 25.76 -8.01
N GLU A 34 -32.37 26.35 -6.81
CA GLU A 34 -32.38 27.80 -6.63
C GLU A 34 -31.08 28.46 -7.10
N ARG A 35 -29.94 27.85 -6.82
CA ARG A 35 -28.61 28.36 -7.26
C ARG A 35 -28.45 28.29 -8.78
N GLU A 36 -28.89 27.19 -9.38
CA GLU A 36 -28.87 27.03 -10.85
C GLU A 36 -29.80 28.07 -11.53
N ALA A 37 -30.99 28.24 -10.99
CA ALA A 37 -31.93 29.28 -11.47
C ALA A 37 -31.38 30.72 -11.33
N ALA A 38 -30.51 30.95 -10.30
CA ALA A 38 -29.83 32.21 -10.08
C ALA A 38 -28.55 32.39 -10.91
N GLY A 39 -28.14 31.39 -11.71
CA GLY A 39 -26.93 31.44 -12.53
C GLY A 39 -25.62 31.46 -11.71
N LEU A 40 -25.66 30.99 -10.47
CA LEU A 40 -24.50 30.96 -9.60
C LEU A 40 -23.61 29.75 -9.93
N PRO A 41 -22.27 29.88 -9.83
CA PRO A 41 -21.36 28.75 -10.07
C PRO A 41 -21.57 27.64 -9.03
N PRO A 42 -21.23 26.38 -9.37
CA PRO A 42 -21.27 25.27 -8.41
C PRO A 42 -20.49 25.60 -7.13
N GLU A 43 -21.00 25.14 -5.98
CA GLU A 43 -20.30 25.33 -4.70
C GLU A 43 -18.99 24.54 -4.68
N THR A 44 -17.95 25.14 -4.10
CA THR A 44 -16.76 24.39 -3.73
C THR A 44 -17.09 23.39 -2.61
N GLU A 45 -16.29 22.34 -2.43
CA GLU A 45 -16.50 21.36 -1.37
C GLU A 45 -16.58 21.99 0.02
N THR A 46 -15.73 22.97 0.30
CA THR A 46 -15.72 23.72 1.57
C THR A 46 -17.04 24.50 1.76
N GLN A 47 -17.55 25.15 0.73
CA GLN A 47 -18.82 25.86 0.77
C GLN A 47 -19.98 24.88 0.98
N ARG A 48 -19.98 23.76 0.26
CA ARG A 48 -20.99 22.72 0.38
C ARG A 48 -21.01 22.11 1.79
N ARG A 49 -19.85 21.83 2.38
CA ARG A 49 -19.74 21.38 3.79
C ARG A 49 -20.35 22.39 4.78
N ALA A 50 -20.06 23.67 4.60
CA ALA A 50 -20.61 24.73 5.45
C ALA A 50 -22.15 24.84 5.29
N THR A 51 -22.68 24.76 4.05
CA THR A 51 -24.11 24.78 3.77
C THR A 51 -24.82 23.59 4.43
N VAL A 52 -24.27 22.38 4.29
CA VAL A 52 -24.86 21.19 4.92
C VAL A 52 -24.80 21.26 6.44
N GLY A 53 -23.68 21.70 7.04
CA GLY A 53 -23.58 21.86 8.48
C GLY A 53 -24.68 22.78 9.04
N ARG A 54 -24.90 23.91 8.39
CA ARG A 54 -25.99 24.83 8.75
C ARG A 54 -27.39 24.19 8.64
N LEU A 55 -27.64 23.43 7.56
CA LEU A 55 -28.91 22.74 7.36
C LEU A 55 -29.14 21.65 8.41
N VAL A 56 -28.11 20.90 8.79
CA VAL A 56 -28.17 19.91 9.88
C VAL A 56 -28.54 20.56 11.21
N ASP A 57 -27.88 21.67 11.57
CA ASP A 57 -28.17 22.39 12.81
C ASP A 57 -29.60 22.93 12.83
N GLU A 58 -30.10 23.44 11.71
CA GLU A 58 -31.49 23.94 11.58
C GLU A 58 -32.53 22.81 11.73
N GLU A 59 -32.28 21.62 11.15
CA GLU A 59 -33.17 20.47 11.28
C GLU A 59 -33.18 19.92 12.70
N LEU A 60 -32.03 19.79 13.36
CA LEU A 60 -31.96 19.37 14.77
C LEU A 60 -32.68 20.34 15.69
N ALA A 61 -32.50 21.66 15.49
CA ALA A 61 -33.22 22.66 16.24
C ALA A 61 -34.74 22.62 15.98
N SER A 62 -35.19 22.28 14.78
CA SER A 62 -36.58 22.08 14.43
C SER A 62 -37.20 20.88 15.15
N LEU A 63 -36.50 19.74 15.13
CA LEU A 63 -36.91 18.51 15.83
C LEU A 63 -36.96 18.70 17.34
N ALA A 64 -35.99 19.39 17.95
CA ALA A 64 -35.99 19.71 19.37
C ALA A 64 -37.20 20.56 19.74
N ARG A 65 -37.60 21.57 18.94
CA ARG A 65 -38.80 22.37 19.18
C ARG A 65 -40.10 21.54 19.12
N VAL A 66 -40.18 20.64 18.12
CA VAL A 66 -41.36 19.75 17.98
C VAL A 66 -41.44 18.77 19.17
N ALA A 67 -40.33 18.22 19.64
CA ALA A 67 -40.30 17.33 20.80
C ALA A 67 -40.74 18.06 22.07
N LEU A 68 -40.26 19.27 22.33
CA LEU A 68 -40.67 20.10 23.45
C LEU A 68 -42.16 20.46 23.39
N ALA A 69 -42.69 20.80 22.22
CA ALA A 69 -44.11 21.12 22.05
C ALA A 69 -45.05 19.91 22.32
N ARG A 70 -44.55 18.69 22.19
CA ARG A 70 -45.24 17.43 22.49
C ARG A 70 -45.03 16.94 23.90
N GLY A 71 -44.38 17.73 24.80
CA GLY A 71 -44.12 17.37 26.17
C GLY A 71 -42.93 16.38 26.36
N GLY A 72 -42.14 16.18 25.34
CA GLY A 72 -40.90 15.39 25.38
C GLY A 72 -39.75 16.14 26.05
N GLY A 73 -38.74 15.41 26.55
CA GLY A 73 -37.51 15.99 27.08
C GLY A 73 -36.62 16.58 25.96
N ALA A 74 -35.85 17.62 26.30
CA ALA A 74 -34.83 18.14 25.39
C ALA A 74 -33.72 17.10 25.21
N MET A 75 -33.30 16.91 23.96
CA MET A 75 -32.15 16.08 23.63
C MET A 75 -30.88 16.70 24.24
N GLY A 76 -30.04 15.88 24.84
CA GLY A 76 -28.80 16.37 25.44
C GLY A 76 -27.81 16.84 24.33
N ARG A 77 -27.09 17.92 24.62
CA ARG A 77 -26.13 18.54 23.67
C ARG A 77 -25.12 17.55 23.06
N THR A 78 -24.71 16.56 23.86
CA THR A 78 -23.79 15.50 23.40
C THR A 78 -24.44 14.55 22.39
N ALA A 79 -25.76 14.28 22.52
CA ALA A 79 -26.50 13.47 21.56
C ALA A 79 -26.73 14.24 20.27
N GLU A 80 -27.08 15.52 20.33
CA GLU A 80 -27.20 16.40 19.17
C GLU A 80 -25.90 16.45 18.37
N GLN A 81 -24.75 16.62 19.05
CA GLN A 81 -23.44 16.62 18.40
C GLN A 81 -23.12 15.28 17.71
N ARG A 82 -23.44 14.14 18.35
CA ARG A 82 -23.23 12.83 17.72
C ARG A 82 -24.10 12.63 16.50
N ILE A 83 -25.37 13.06 16.54
CA ILE A 83 -26.29 12.98 15.39
C ILE A 83 -25.82 13.91 14.27
N ALA A 84 -25.48 15.16 14.59
CA ALA A 84 -24.95 16.09 13.60
C ALA A 84 -23.71 15.53 12.89
N GLN A 85 -22.76 14.99 13.66
CA GLN A 85 -21.57 14.36 13.11
C GLN A 85 -21.90 13.14 12.25
N ALA A 86 -22.83 12.27 12.67
CA ALA A 86 -23.25 11.11 11.90
C ALA A 86 -23.91 11.50 10.57
N VAL A 87 -24.69 12.59 10.55
CA VAL A 87 -25.28 13.12 9.32
C VAL A 87 -24.22 13.72 8.39
N MET A 88 -23.28 14.49 8.93
CA MET A 88 -22.16 15.05 8.17
C MET A 88 -21.28 13.95 7.58
N ASP A 89 -20.96 12.96 8.37
CA ASP A 89 -20.18 11.78 7.95
C ASP A 89 -20.90 11.02 6.83
N ALA A 90 -22.22 10.89 6.90
CA ALA A 90 -23.01 10.20 5.88
C ALA A 90 -23.19 10.99 4.57
N LEU A 91 -23.07 12.33 4.62
CA LEU A 91 -23.26 13.19 3.43
C LEU A 91 -21.95 13.58 2.75
N PHE A 92 -20.83 13.60 3.48
CA PHE A 92 -19.53 14.07 2.95
C PHE A 92 -18.39 13.09 3.09
N GLY A 93 -18.56 12.07 3.89
CA GLY A 93 -17.49 11.14 4.17
C GLY A 93 -17.94 9.70 4.07
N SER A 94 -16.96 8.82 4.16
CA SER A 94 -17.16 7.39 4.34
C SER A 94 -17.72 7.04 5.74
N GLY A 95 -18.26 8.01 6.48
CA GLY A 95 -18.89 7.82 7.79
C GLY A 95 -17.94 7.19 8.82
N THR A 96 -18.33 6.03 9.37
CA THR A 96 -17.49 5.28 10.32
C THR A 96 -16.17 4.84 9.70
N LEU A 97 -16.13 4.54 8.39
CA LEU A 97 -14.91 4.18 7.67
C LEU A 97 -13.89 5.33 7.66
N GLU A 98 -14.33 6.58 7.46
CA GLU A 98 -13.45 7.75 7.50
C GLU A 98 -12.80 7.93 8.87
N ARG A 99 -13.55 7.72 9.97
CA ARG A 99 -12.99 7.74 11.33
C ARG A 99 -11.95 6.63 11.55
N LEU A 100 -12.19 5.44 11.01
CA LEU A 100 -11.22 4.35 11.05
C LEU A 100 -9.98 4.67 10.21
N LEU A 101 -10.15 5.35 9.08
CA LEU A 101 -9.05 5.82 8.24
C LEU A 101 -8.28 6.98 8.89
N ALA A 102 -8.89 7.77 9.74
CA ALA A 102 -8.21 8.83 10.50
C ALA A 102 -7.37 8.31 11.68
N ASP A 103 -7.66 7.10 12.19
CA ASP A 103 -6.88 6.51 13.29
C ASP A 103 -5.57 5.90 12.78
N GLU A 104 -4.46 6.61 12.97
CA GLU A 104 -3.11 6.20 12.54
C GLU A 104 -2.60 4.90 13.20
N THR A 105 -3.23 4.42 14.26
CA THR A 105 -2.87 3.15 14.91
C THR A 105 -3.42 1.92 14.18
N ILE A 106 -4.33 2.12 13.22
CA ILE A 106 -4.95 1.06 12.43
C ILE A 106 -4.07 0.74 11.21
N GLU A 107 -3.75 -0.53 11.01
CA GLU A 107 -2.98 -1.04 9.87
C GLU A 107 -3.89 -1.62 8.77
N ASN A 108 -4.93 -2.37 9.17
CA ASN A 108 -5.90 -2.93 8.23
C ASN A 108 -7.33 -2.79 8.77
N ILE A 109 -8.27 -2.56 7.86
CA ILE A 109 -9.70 -2.57 8.12
C ILE A 109 -10.31 -3.63 7.18
N CYS A 110 -10.96 -4.64 7.75
CA CYS A 110 -11.66 -5.68 7.00
C CYS A 110 -13.15 -5.60 7.31
N VAL A 111 -13.97 -5.46 6.28
CA VAL A 111 -15.43 -5.33 6.38
C VAL A 111 -16.06 -6.50 5.63
N ASN A 112 -16.80 -7.35 6.32
CA ASN A 112 -17.46 -8.54 5.77
C ASN A 112 -18.99 -8.36 5.84
N GLY A 113 -19.52 -7.41 5.09
CA GLY A 113 -20.86 -6.86 5.25
C GLY A 113 -20.85 -5.64 6.16
N CYS A 114 -21.92 -4.84 6.12
CA CYS A 114 -22.01 -3.51 6.73
C CYS A 114 -21.70 -3.47 8.25
N ASP A 115 -21.91 -4.56 8.96
CA ASP A 115 -21.88 -4.70 10.42
C ASP A 115 -20.73 -5.59 10.95
N ALA A 116 -20.08 -6.37 10.12
CA ALA A 116 -18.98 -7.27 10.50
C ALA A 116 -17.62 -6.64 10.17
N VAL A 117 -17.18 -5.72 10.99
CA VAL A 117 -15.93 -4.96 10.83
C VAL A 117 -14.86 -5.50 11.76
N TRP A 118 -13.67 -5.73 11.19
CA TRP A 118 -12.47 -6.14 11.91
C TRP A 118 -11.33 -5.17 11.64
N ILE A 119 -10.62 -4.82 12.70
CA ILE A 119 -9.54 -3.83 12.68
C ILE A 119 -8.28 -4.52 13.15
N ARG A 120 -7.20 -4.41 12.36
CA ARG A 120 -5.86 -4.80 12.78
C ARG A 120 -5.06 -3.56 13.16
N ARG A 121 -4.56 -3.56 14.39
CA ARG A 121 -3.68 -2.50 14.87
C ARG A 121 -2.22 -2.76 14.51
N ALA A 122 -1.44 -1.72 14.67
CA ALA A 122 0.00 -1.70 14.39
C ALA A 122 0.82 -2.73 15.19
N ASP A 123 0.36 -3.12 16.38
CA ASP A 123 0.94 -4.18 17.20
C ASP A 123 0.58 -5.60 16.73
N GLY A 124 -0.22 -5.71 15.65
CA GLY A 124 -0.68 -6.96 15.07
C GLY A 124 -1.97 -7.50 15.68
N THR A 125 -2.54 -6.85 16.70
CA THR A 125 -3.78 -7.31 17.34
C THR A 125 -5.01 -7.08 16.48
N TRP A 126 -5.94 -8.03 16.47
CA TRP A 126 -7.23 -7.93 15.82
C TRP A 126 -8.32 -7.60 16.84
N GLN A 127 -9.20 -6.67 16.49
CA GLN A 127 -10.37 -6.32 17.30
C GLN A 127 -11.59 -6.05 16.42
N PRO A 128 -12.82 -6.28 16.95
CA PRO A 128 -14.03 -5.89 16.25
C PRO A 128 -14.15 -4.36 16.18
N GLY A 129 -14.64 -3.85 15.04
CA GLY A 129 -14.96 -2.45 14.81
C GLY A 129 -16.47 -2.18 14.85
N ALA A 130 -16.83 -0.89 14.86
CA ALA A 130 -18.23 -0.48 14.71
C ALA A 130 -18.70 -0.68 13.26
N PRO A 131 -20.01 -0.91 13.02
CA PRO A 131 -20.61 -0.95 11.70
C PRO A 131 -20.20 0.28 10.84
N VAL A 132 -19.91 0.05 9.57
CA VAL A 132 -19.49 1.12 8.63
C VAL A 132 -20.63 1.63 7.76
N ALA A 133 -21.75 0.91 7.72
CA ALA A 133 -22.98 1.30 7.03
C ALA A 133 -24.19 0.67 7.71
N ALA A 134 -25.39 1.15 7.44
CA ALA A 134 -26.63 0.60 8.01
C ALA A 134 -27.10 -0.67 7.27
N SER A 135 -26.65 -0.88 6.03
CA SER A 135 -26.98 -2.04 5.20
C SER A 135 -25.87 -2.33 4.19
N ASP A 136 -25.85 -3.56 3.67
CA ASP A 136 -24.93 -3.95 2.60
C ASP A 136 -25.15 -3.13 1.30
N THR A 137 -26.38 -2.69 1.05
CA THR A 137 -26.68 -1.78 -0.07
C THR A 137 -26.02 -0.42 0.14
N GLU A 138 -26.13 0.14 1.34
CA GLU A 138 -25.47 1.41 1.68
C GLU A 138 -23.94 1.29 1.64
N LEU A 139 -23.38 0.15 2.05
CA LEU A 139 -21.95 -0.12 1.92
C LEU A 139 -21.49 -0.16 0.45
N ILE A 140 -22.29 -0.74 -0.45
CA ILE A 140 -22.02 -0.71 -1.90
C ILE A 140 -22.02 0.72 -2.43
N GLU A 141 -22.98 1.54 -2.04
CA GLU A 141 -23.05 2.96 -2.46
C GLU A 141 -21.89 3.77 -1.88
N LEU A 142 -21.46 3.49 -0.64
CA LEU A 142 -20.27 4.08 -0.05
C LEU A 142 -19.02 3.79 -0.89
N VAL A 143 -18.83 2.53 -1.30
CA VAL A 143 -17.69 2.12 -2.15
C VAL A 143 -17.75 2.80 -3.51
N ARG A 144 -18.93 2.94 -4.11
CA ARG A 144 -19.13 3.67 -5.39
C ARG A 144 -18.80 5.16 -5.25
N THR A 145 -19.21 5.78 -4.15
CA THR A 145 -18.91 7.18 -3.86
C THR A 145 -17.41 7.41 -3.69
N LEU A 146 -16.73 6.50 -2.98
CA LEU A 146 -15.27 6.54 -2.88
C LEU A 146 -14.60 6.38 -4.25
N ALA A 147 -15.10 5.47 -5.09
CA ALA A 147 -14.58 5.29 -6.44
C ALA A 147 -14.72 6.56 -7.30
N ALA A 148 -15.84 7.24 -7.21
CA ALA A 148 -16.08 8.49 -7.94
C ALA A 148 -15.26 9.67 -7.43
N SER A 149 -14.81 9.64 -6.16
CA SER A 149 -14.03 10.73 -5.55
C SER A 149 -12.54 10.68 -5.85
N VAL A 150 -12.01 9.53 -6.27
CA VAL A 150 -10.55 9.28 -6.31
C VAL A 150 -9.93 9.59 -7.65
N ASP A 151 -10.47 9.69 -8.75
CA ASP A 151 -9.80 10.06 -10.00
C ASP A 151 -10.81 10.11 -11.17
N GLY A 152 -11.50 11.11 -11.46
CA GLY A 152 -12.12 11.44 -12.76
C GLY A 152 -12.48 10.34 -13.76
N GLU A 153 -12.11 9.10 -13.51
CA GLU A 153 -12.48 7.91 -14.28
C GLU A 153 -13.64 7.19 -13.60
N GLU A 154 -14.74 7.00 -14.32
CA GLU A 154 -15.87 6.18 -13.87
C GLU A 154 -15.44 4.72 -13.68
N ARG A 155 -15.08 4.36 -12.45
CA ARG A 155 -14.82 2.97 -12.07
C ARG A 155 -16.11 2.29 -11.67
N ARG A 156 -16.50 1.26 -12.42
CA ARG A 156 -17.70 0.47 -12.12
C ARG A 156 -17.47 -0.44 -10.91
N PHE A 157 -18.50 -0.48 -10.05
CA PHE A 157 -18.62 -1.48 -9.00
C PHE A 157 -20.05 -2.00 -8.99
N ASP A 158 -20.31 -3.09 -9.74
CA ASP A 158 -21.62 -3.69 -9.92
C ASP A 158 -21.49 -5.21 -10.18
N ARG A 159 -22.60 -5.88 -10.52
CA ARG A 159 -22.59 -7.31 -10.83
C ARG A 159 -21.76 -7.68 -12.06
N GLY A 160 -21.61 -6.79 -13.01
CA GLY A 160 -20.81 -7.01 -14.22
C GLY A 160 -19.31 -6.83 -13.95
N VAL A 161 -18.96 -5.89 -13.04
CA VAL A 161 -17.59 -5.67 -12.55
C VAL A 161 -17.60 -5.75 -11.02
N PRO A 162 -17.56 -6.98 -10.46
CA PRO A 162 -17.83 -7.22 -9.05
C PRO A 162 -16.66 -6.90 -8.12
N ARG A 163 -15.57 -6.34 -8.62
CA ARG A 163 -14.39 -5.96 -7.86
C ARG A 163 -14.01 -4.50 -8.10
N LEU A 164 -13.37 -3.90 -7.11
CA LEU A 164 -12.85 -2.54 -7.20
C LEU A 164 -11.52 -2.47 -6.43
N ASN A 165 -10.52 -1.87 -7.04
CA ASN A 165 -9.21 -1.61 -6.42
C ASN A 165 -8.93 -0.11 -6.53
N LEU A 166 -8.70 0.56 -5.39
CA LEU A 166 -8.51 2.00 -5.31
C LEU A 166 -7.32 2.32 -4.42
N GLN A 167 -6.65 3.43 -4.69
CA GLN A 167 -5.85 4.15 -3.72
C GLN A 167 -6.67 5.34 -3.19
N LEU A 168 -6.81 5.41 -1.87
CA LEU A 168 -7.48 6.53 -1.22
C LEU A 168 -6.55 7.76 -1.15
N PRO A 169 -7.09 8.99 -0.95
CA PRO A 169 -6.27 10.21 -0.88
C PRO A 169 -5.19 10.20 0.21
N ASP A 170 -5.38 9.42 1.28
CA ASP A 170 -4.39 9.21 2.35
C ASP A 170 -3.29 8.19 1.98
N GLY A 171 -3.30 7.67 0.75
CA GLY A 171 -2.38 6.64 0.26
C GLY A 171 -2.78 5.21 0.65
N SER A 172 -3.86 5.01 1.41
CA SER A 172 -4.37 3.69 1.76
C SER A 172 -4.89 2.95 0.53
N ARG A 173 -4.64 1.63 0.47
CA ARG A 173 -5.17 0.77 -0.58
C ARG A 173 -6.50 0.16 -0.16
N LEU A 174 -7.54 0.38 -0.96
CA LEU A 174 -8.87 -0.19 -0.78
C LEU A 174 -9.11 -1.25 -1.87
N PHE A 175 -9.52 -2.44 -1.44
CA PHE A 175 -10.05 -3.48 -2.33
C PHE A 175 -11.45 -3.86 -1.88
N ALA A 176 -12.42 -3.82 -2.80
CA ALA A 176 -13.79 -4.20 -2.55
C ALA A 176 -14.26 -5.29 -3.52
N VAL A 177 -15.15 -6.17 -3.06
CA VAL A 177 -15.76 -7.23 -3.86
C VAL A 177 -17.22 -7.43 -3.48
N MET A 178 -18.08 -7.68 -4.49
CA MET A 178 -19.50 -7.97 -4.32
C MET A 178 -19.95 -9.05 -5.30
N ALA A 179 -21.16 -9.59 -5.09
CA ALA A 179 -21.84 -10.52 -6.00
C ALA A 179 -21.17 -11.90 -6.23
N VAL A 180 -19.89 -12.08 -5.87
CA VAL A 180 -19.15 -13.35 -5.87
C VAL A 180 -18.84 -13.81 -4.44
N THR A 181 -19.22 -13.02 -3.45
CA THR A 181 -19.18 -13.28 -2.01
C THR A 181 -20.60 -13.32 -1.47
N GLY A 182 -20.81 -13.96 -0.32
CA GLY A 182 -22.13 -13.99 0.32
C GLY A 182 -22.67 -12.61 0.70
N ARG A 183 -21.77 -11.69 1.05
CA ARG A 183 -22.04 -10.28 1.32
C ARG A 183 -20.94 -9.42 0.69
N VAL A 184 -21.20 -8.13 0.48
CA VAL A 184 -20.16 -7.19 0.05
C VAL A 184 -19.00 -7.22 1.06
N SER A 185 -17.76 -7.31 0.55
CA SER A 185 -16.57 -7.32 1.39
C SER A 185 -15.60 -6.22 0.95
N LEU A 186 -14.96 -5.59 1.92
CA LEU A 186 -14.04 -4.49 1.74
C LEU A 186 -12.80 -4.70 2.60
N SER A 187 -11.63 -4.50 2.04
CA SER A 187 -10.35 -4.47 2.77
C SER A 187 -9.64 -3.16 2.50
N VAL A 188 -9.28 -2.44 3.56
CA VAL A 188 -8.41 -1.28 3.47
C VAL A 188 -7.10 -1.58 4.16
N ARG A 189 -5.99 -1.34 3.46
CA ARG A 189 -4.64 -1.48 4.00
C ARG A 189 -3.92 -0.15 3.98
N ARG A 190 -3.46 0.27 5.14
CA ARG A 190 -2.69 1.51 5.30
C ARG A 190 -1.19 1.26 5.15
N HIS A 191 -0.51 2.23 4.58
CA HIS A 191 0.95 2.25 4.57
C HIS A 191 1.46 3.01 5.78
N ARG A 192 2.04 2.27 6.73
CA ARG A 192 2.48 2.80 8.03
C ARG A 192 3.71 3.69 7.96
N PHE A 193 4.54 3.52 6.92
CA PHE A 193 5.78 4.26 6.73
C PHE A 193 5.81 4.84 5.31
N PRO A 194 5.20 6.00 5.06
CA PRO A 194 5.30 6.66 3.75
C PRO A 194 6.75 7.02 3.39
N ALA A 195 7.59 7.39 4.36
CA ALA A 195 9.03 7.53 4.22
C ALA A 195 9.71 6.57 5.21
N ALA A 196 10.42 5.56 4.73
CA ALA A 196 11.23 4.66 5.54
C ALA A 196 12.71 4.92 5.26
N SER A 197 13.52 5.05 6.31
CA SER A 197 14.97 5.22 6.24
C SER A 197 15.69 3.94 6.70
N MET A 198 17.00 3.86 6.44
CA MET A 198 17.83 2.78 6.99
C MET A 198 17.86 2.79 8.52
N ASP A 199 17.86 3.99 9.12
CA ASP A 199 17.81 4.16 10.59
C ASP A 199 16.48 3.62 11.16
N ASP A 200 15.38 3.73 10.43
CA ASP A 200 14.11 3.14 10.83
C ASP A 200 14.17 1.61 10.85
N LEU A 201 14.86 0.99 9.89
CA LEU A 201 15.04 -0.47 9.88
C LEU A 201 15.86 -0.93 11.09
N VAL A 202 16.91 -0.19 11.45
CA VAL A 202 17.72 -0.48 12.64
C VAL A 202 16.88 -0.29 13.91
N ARG A 203 16.19 0.83 14.06
CA ARG A 203 15.33 1.12 15.21
C ARG A 203 14.20 0.09 15.38
N LEU A 204 13.63 -0.40 14.31
CA LEU A 204 12.62 -1.46 14.32
C LEU A 204 13.21 -2.84 14.58
N GLY A 205 14.54 -2.96 14.53
CA GLY A 205 15.26 -4.22 14.69
C GLY A 205 15.10 -5.16 13.49
N THR A 206 14.77 -4.61 12.30
CA THR A 206 14.72 -5.39 11.05
C THR A 206 16.11 -5.83 10.61
N CYS A 207 17.13 -5.01 10.86
CA CYS A 207 18.56 -5.30 10.73
C CYS A 207 19.36 -4.55 11.80
N ASP A 208 20.64 -4.88 11.96
CA ASP A 208 21.59 -4.11 12.75
C ASP A 208 22.29 -3.01 11.92
N GLU A 209 23.09 -2.18 12.56
CA GLU A 209 23.84 -1.09 11.92
C GLU A 209 24.81 -1.61 10.86
N THR A 210 25.45 -2.75 11.11
CA THR A 210 26.40 -3.40 10.18
C THR A 210 25.69 -3.80 8.89
N MET A 211 24.56 -4.48 9.00
CA MET A 211 23.73 -4.85 7.85
C MET A 211 23.17 -3.60 7.15
N ALA A 212 22.73 -2.57 7.87
CA ALA A 212 22.26 -1.32 7.29
C ALA A 212 23.36 -0.63 6.48
N GLY A 213 24.58 -0.58 6.98
CA GLY A 213 25.75 -0.05 6.27
C GLY A 213 26.07 -0.84 5.00
N PHE A 214 26.05 -2.16 5.07
CA PHE A 214 26.21 -3.05 3.91
C PHE A 214 25.13 -2.83 2.85
N LEU A 215 23.87 -2.81 3.23
CA LEU A 215 22.74 -2.59 2.32
C LEU A 215 22.80 -1.19 1.67
N SER A 216 23.17 -0.18 2.42
CA SER A 216 23.37 1.18 1.90
C SER A 216 24.50 1.22 0.86
N ALA A 217 25.60 0.49 1.08
CA ALA A 217 26.68 0.36 0.11
C ALA A 217 26.24 -0.36 -1.16
N LEU A 218 25.39 -1.41 -1.07
CA LEU A 218 24.83 -2.08 -2.25
C LEU A 218 24.05 -1.09 -3.14
N VAL A 219 23.25 -0.24 -2.54
CA VAL A 219 22.47 0.76 -3.30
C VAL A 219 23.38 1.81 -3.94
N ARG A 220 24.38 2.33 -3.19
CA ARG A 220 25.35 3.29 -3.70
C ARG A 220 26.23 2.70 -4.81
N ALA A 221 26.63 1.43 -4.67
CA ALA A 221 27.36 0.67 -5.70
C ALA A 221 26.48 0.24 -6.87
N ARG A 222 25.23 0.74 -6.96
CA ARG A 222 24.27 0.45 -8.05
C ARG A 222 24.06 -1.06 -8.27
N LYS A 223 23.99 -1.86 -7.19
CA LYS A 223 23.68 -3.28 -7.29
C LYS A 223 22.18 -3.48 -7.47
N ASN A 224 21.79 -4.30 -8.44
CA ASN A 224 20.40 -4.70 -8.66
C ASN A 224 19.95 -5.66 -7.57
N ILE A 225 18.83 -5.33 -6.89
CA ILE A 225 18.41 -6.06 -5.70
C ILE A 225 16.96 -6.51 -5.83
N ILE A 226 16.71 -7.80 -5.55
CA ILE A 226 15.35 -8.34 -5.40
C ILE A 226 15.12 -8.69 -3.92
N ILE A 227 14.01 -8.20 -3.37
CA ILE A 227 13.61 -8.40 -1.98
C ILE A 227 12.52 -9.46 -1.92
N GLY A 228 12.87 -10.66 -1.46
CA GLY A 228 11.95 -11.77 -1.25
C GLY A 228 11.34 -11.78 0.16
N GLY A 229 10.23 -12.46 0.31
CA GLY A 229 9.60 -12.70 1.62
C GLY A 229 8.12 -12.99 1.53
N GLY A 230 7.53 -13.48 2.60
CA GLY A 230 6.11 -13.76 2.70
C GLY A 230 5.23 -12.51 2.62
N THR A 231 3.92 -12.72 2.77
CA THR A 231 2.98 -11.60 2.87
C THR A 231 3.19 -10.86 4.19
N ASN A 232 3.16 -9.53 4.14
CA ASN A 232 3.20 -8.66 5.31
C ASN A 232 4.49 -8.71 6.15
N VAL A 233 5.62 -9.17 5.59
CA VAL A 233 6.93 -9.19 6.27
C VAL A 233 7.70 -7.86 6.15
N GLY A 234 7.19 -6.87 5.41
CA GLY A 234 7.80 -5.53 5.31
C GLY A 234 8.67 -5.31 4.07
N LYS A 235 8.49 -6.10 2.98
CA LYS A 235 9.26 -5.95 1.72
C LYS A 235 9.23 -4.51 1.18
N THR A 236 8.05 -3.91 1.06
CA THR A 236 7.88 -2.53 0.58
C THR A 236 8.56 -1.51 1.49
N THR A 237 8.55 -1.75 2.81
CA THR A 237 9.26 -0.89 3.78
C THR A 237 10.77 -0.94 3.58
N VAL A 238 11.34 -2.15 3.41
CA VAL A 238 12.78 -2.32 3.12
C VAL A 238 13.13 -1.71 1.77
N LEU A 239 12.28 -1.90 0.73
CA LEU A 239 12.51 -1.29 -0.58
C LEU A 239 12.56 0.25 -0.49
N ARG A 240 11.65 0.87 0.25
CA ARG A 240 11.65 2.33 0.49
C ARG A 240 12.91 2.78 1.24
N ALA A 241 13.30 2.04 2.28
CA ALA A 241 14.52 2.34 3.03
C ALA A 241 15.78 2.23 2.16
N LEU A 242 15.85 1.24 1.26
CA LEU A 242 16.92 1.16 0.27
C LEU A 242 16.85 2.32 -0.72
N ALA A 243 15.66 2.65 -1.22
CA ALA A 243 15.47 3.75 -2.15
C ALA A 243 15.91 5.10 -1.54
N SER A 244 15.76 5.32 -0.23
CA SER A 244 16.25 6.53 0.45
C SER A 244 17.77 6.74 0.37
N GLN A 245 18.53 5.70 0.00
CA GLN A 245 19.97 5.76 -0.20
C GLN A 245 20.37 6.13 -1.64
N ILE A 246 19.40 6.27 -2.53
CA ILE A 246 19.64 6.66 -3.94
C ILE A 246 19.92 8.17 -3.98
N PRO A 247 20.98 8.62 -4.66
CA PRO A 247 21.26 10.04 -4.81
C PRO A 247 20.09 10.82 -5.41
N PRO A 248 19.77 12.04 -4.92
CA PRO A 248 18.65 12.83 -5.39
C PRO A 248 18.79 13.31 -6.85
N THR A 249 19.99 13.23 -7.40
CA THR A 249 20.28 13.57 -8.80
C THR A 249 19.86 12.49 -9.79
N GLU A 250 19.61 11.28 -9.32
CA GLU A 250 19.24 10.15 -10.20
C GLU A 250 17.75 10.20 -10.58
N ARG A 251 17.48 9.84 -11.83
CA ARG A 251 16.10 9.74 -12.34
C ARG A 251 15.54 8.35 -12.05
N LEU A 252 14.44 8.31 -11.30
CA LEU A 252 13.76 7.09 -10.92
C LEU A 252 12.46 6.92 -11.71
N ILE A 253 12.23 5.72 -12.21
CA ILE A 253 10.93 5.31 -12.73
C ILE A 253 10.40 4.21 -11.81
N THR A 254 9.27 4.46 -11.13
CA THR A 254 8.60 3.44 -10.33
C THR A 254 7.40 2.87 -11.04
N ILE A 255 7.21 1.56 -10.95
CA ILE A 255 6.13 0.82 -11.62
C ILE A 255 5.45 -0.06 -10.60
N GLU A 256 4.14 0.10 -10.46
CA GLU A 256 3.35 -0.54 -9.41
C GLU A 256 1.99 -1.00 -9.95
N ASP A 257 1.45 -2.04 -9.36
CA ASP A 257 0.06 -2.45 -9.60
C ASP A 257 -0.93 -1.44 -8.98
N THR A 258 -0.59 -0.97 -7.79
CA THR A 258 -1.24 0.14 -7.10
C THR A 258 -0.16 0.92 -6.39
N PHE A 259 -0.22 2.25 -6.40
CA PHE A 259 0.79 3.07 -5.76
C PHE A 259 0.93 2.73 -4.27
N GLU A 260 2.11 2.27 -3.90
CA GLU A 260 2.50 1.90 -2.54
C GLU A 260 3.83 2.52 -2.14
N LEU A 261 4.73 2.77 -3.09
CA LEU A 261 6.07 3.25 -2.82
C LEU A 261 6.09 4.71 -2.36
N GLY A 262 5.31 5.56 -2.99
CA GLY A 262 5.21 6.98 -2.64
C GLY A 262 6.52 7.77 -2.75
N LEU A 263 7.51 7.31 -3.52
CA LEU A 263 8.79 7.99 -3.67
C LEU A 263 8.65 9.37 -4.33
N ASN A 264 7.63 9.53 -5.17
CA ASN A 264 7.28 10.80 -5.82
C ASN A 264 6.66 11.84 -4.85
N THR A 265 6.31 11.45 -3.64
CA THR A 265 5.76 12.36 -2.62
C THR A 265 6.87 13.02 -1.79
N ASP A 266 8.04 12.41 -1.71
CA ASP A 266 9.23 12.97 -1.06
C ASP A 266 10.13 13.66 -2.10
N THR A 267 9.71 14.84 -2.52
CA THR A 267 10.42 15.63 -3.53
C THR A 267 11.78 16.18 -3.06
N ALA A 268 12.05 16.14 -1.76
CA ALA A 268 13.35 16.52 -1.22
C ALA A 268 14.38 15.38 -1.41
N ALA A 269 14.00 14.15 -1.09
CA ALA A 269 14.85 12.98 -1.28
C ALA A 269 14.92 12.55 -2.76
N HIS A 270 13.81 12.65 -3.48
CA HIS A 270 13.68 12.16 -4.85
C HIS A 270 13.00 13.20 -5.77
N PRO A 271 13.70 14.27 -6.18
CA PRO A 271 13.12 15.34 -7.00
C PRO A 271 12.79 14.91 -8.42
N ASN A 272 13.39 13.81 -8.94
CA ASN A 272 13.26 13.37 -10.32
C ASN A 272 12.67 11.95 -10.40
N VAL A 273 11.43 11.79 -9.95
CA VAL A 273 10.70 10.53 -9.98
C VAL A 273 9.47 10.60 -10.89
N VAL A 274 9.28 9.58 -11.71
CA VAL A 274 8.01 9.32 -12.39
C VAL A 274 7.43 8.03 -11.83
N ALA A 275 6.27 8.13 -11.17
CA ALA A 275 5.53 6.99 -10.68
C ALA A 275 4.47 6.57 -11.71
N MET A 276 4.46 5.30 -12.08
CA MET A 276 3.51 4.71 -13.01
C MET A 276 2.75 3.58 -12.34
N GLN A 277 1.45 3.52 -12.60
CA GLN A 277 0.55 2.49 -12.08
C GLN A 277 -0.08 1.70 -13.21
N ALA A 278 -0.18 0.38 -13.05
CA ALA A 278 -0.96 -0.47 -13.93
C ALA A 278 -2.43 -0.02 -13.96
N ARG A 279 -3.05 -0.14 -15.12
CA ARG A 279 -4.44 0.24 -15.31
C ARG A 279 -5.28 -0.97 -15.69
N GLU A 280 -6.35 -1.22 -14.94
CA GLU A 280 -7.34 -2.22 -15.31
C GLU A 280 -8.13 -1.75 -16.56
N PRO A 281 -8.69 -2.70 -17.35
CA PRO A 281 -9.51 -2.34 -18.50
C PRO A 281 -10.75 -1.53 -18.06
N ASN A 282 -11.18 -0.63 -18.93
CA ASN A 282 -12.42 0.12 -18.74
C ASN A 282 -13.67 -0.79 -18.85
N ILE A 283 -14.86 -0.20 -18.77
CA ILE A 283 -16.15 -0.92 -18.86
C ILE A 283 -16.35 -1.69 -20.18
N GLU A 284 -15.63 -1.30 -21.24
CA GLU A 284 -15.65 -1.93 -22.56
C GLU A 284 -14.58 -3.00 -22.72
N GLY A 285 -13.79 -3.27 -21.65
CA GLY A 285 -12.68 -4.21 -21.68
C GLY A 285 -11.42 -3.67 -22.38
N GLN A 286 -11.33 -2.35 -22.60
CA GLN A 286 -10.23 -1.72 -23.32
C GLN A 286 -9.35 -0.88 -22.39
N GLY A 287 -8.12 -0.56 -22.86
CA GLY A 287 -7.22 0.36 -22.19
C GLY A 287 -6.50 -0.23 -20.98
N ALA A 288 -6.49 -1.56 -20.81
CA ALA A 288 -5.64 -2.21 -19.83
C ALA A 288 -4.16 -1.94 -20.13
N ILE A 289 -3.38 -1.63 -19.10
CA ILE A 289 -1.92 -1.45 -19.18
C ILE A 289 -1.31 -2.21 -18.03
N ASP A 290 -0.56 -3.26 -18.34
CA ASP A 290 0.10 -4.09 -17.31
C ASP A 290 1.48 -3.54 -16.91
N GLN A 291 2.04 -4.08 -15.83
CA GLN A 291 3.36 -3.67 -15.35
C GLN A 291 4.46 -3.94 -16.37
N ALA A 292 4.37 -5.02 -17.16
CA ALA A 292 5.37 -5.35 -18.17
C ALA A 292 5.43 -4.28 -19.28
N GLU A 293 4.27 -3.75 -19.68
CA GLU A 293 4.19 -2.66 -20.64
C GLU A 293 4.75 -1.36 -20.05
N LEU A 294 4.42 -1.05 -18.79
CA LEU A 294 4.96 0.12 -18.10
C LEU A 294 6.47 0.07 -17.94
N VAL A 295 7.08 -1.10 -17.67
CA VAL A 295 8.55 -1.24 -17.66
C VAL A 295 9.13 -0.90 -19.04
N ARG A 296 8.55 -1.41 -20.12
CA ARG A 296 9.01 -1.10 -21.50
C ARG A 296 8.88 0.39 -21.83
N TRP A 297 7.86 1.07 -21.32
CA TRP A 297 7.70 2.52 -21.48
C TRP A 297 8.70 3.29 -20.62
N GLY A 298 8.89 2.87 -19.38
CA GLY A 298 9.83 3.47 -18.44
C GLY A 298 11.25 3.51 -18.98
N LEU A 299 11.70 2.46 -19.67
CA LEU A 299 13.01 2.40 -20.31
C LEU A 299 13.22 3.48 -21.40
N ARG A 300 12.14 4.01 -22.00
CA ARG A 300 12.21 5.10 -22.96
C ARG A 300 12.21 6.49 -22.32
N MET A 301 12.09 6.56 -21.01
CA MET A 301 12.03 7.81 -20.24
C MET A 301 13.40 8.21 -19.67
N SER A 302 14.49 7.62 -20.15
CA SER A 302 15.88 7.84 -19.72
C SER A 302 16.06 7.66 -18.20
N PRO A 303 15.66 6.51 -17.63
CA PRO A 303 15.84 6.24 -16.22
C PRO A 303 17.30 5.98 -15.87
N ASP A 304 17.74 6.43 -14.69
CA ASP A 304 18.95 5.92 -14.03
C ASP A 304 18.68 4.59 -13.35
N ARG A 305 17.48 4.45 -12.74
CA ARG A 305 17.01 3.20 -12.10
C ARG A 305 15.54 2.97 -12.37
N VAL A 306 15.17 1.69 -12.47
CA VAL A 306 13.79 1.24 -12.56
C VAL A 306 13.44 0.48 -11.27
N ILE A 307 12.35 0.87 -10.63
CA ILE A 307 11.87 0.24 -9.39
C ILE A 307 10.50 -0.37 -9.67
N VAL A 308 10.43 -1.71 -9.66
CA VAL A 308 9.15 -2.41 -9.76
C VAL A 308 8.69 -2.77 -8.36
N GLY A 309 7.54 -2.24 -7.93
CA GLY A 309 7.05 -2.41 -6.57
C GLY A 309 6.94 -3.88 -6.17
N GLU A 310 6.41 -4.72 -7.06
CA GLU A 310 6.35 -6.17 -6.86
C GLU A 310 6.29 -6.92 -8.18
N ILE A 311 7.09 -7.97 -8.31
CA ILE A 311 7.03 -8.93 -9.42
C ILE A 311 5.98 -10.00 -9.10
N ARG A 312 4.97 -10.12 -9.97
CA ARG A 312 3.84 -11.06 -9.83
C ARG A 312 3.57 -11.90 -11.08
N GLY A 313 4.23 -11.58 -12.21
CA GLY A 313 3.93 -12.19 -13.50
C GLY A 313 4.95 -11.88 -14.60
N ASN A 314 4.42 -11.49 -15.76
CA ASN A 314 5.17 -11.30 -17.00
C ASN A 314 6.15 -10.10 -16.97
N GLU A 315 6.03 -9.18 -16.02
CA GLU A 315 6.97 -8.07 -15.84
C GLU A 315 8.38 -8.53 -15.43
N VAL A 316 8.55 -9.78 -15.00
CA VAL A 316 9.86 -10.36 -14.66
C VAL A 316 10.87 -10.23 -15.82
N ILE A 317 10.44 -10.47 -17.06
CA ILE A 317 11.35 -10.42 -18.23
C ILE A 317 11.78 -8.99 -18.56
N PRO A 318 10.86 -8.01 -18.77
CA PRO A 318 11.28 -6.64 -19.02
C PRO A 318 12.01 -6.01 -17.82
N MET A 319 11.72 -6.42 -16.57
CA MET A 319 12.46 -5.97 -15.40
C MET A 319 13.92 -6.47 -15.41
N CYS A 320 14.16 -7.76 -15.67
CA CYS A 320 15.51 -8.29 -15.81
C CYS A 320 16.26 -7.63 -16.99
N ASN A 321 15.58 -7.37 -18.10
CA ASN A 321 16.17 -6.62 -19.20
C ASN A 321 16.56 -5.19 -18.78
N ALA A 322 15.72 -4.50 -18.02
CA ALA A 322 16.04 -3.19 -17.47
C ALA A 322 17.31 -3.23 -16.61
N MET A 323 17.38 -4.22 -15.70
CA MET A 323 18.53 -4.44 -14.81
C MET A 323 19.85 -4.74 -15.54
N SER A 324 19.81 -5.34 -16.75
CA SER A 324 21.00 -5.75 -17.50
C SER A 324 21.40 -4.82 -18.64
N GLN A 325 20.66 -3.73 -18.89
CA GLN A 325 20.85 -2.82 -20.03
C GLN A 325 21.38 -1.42 -19.64
N GLY A 326 22.02 -1.30 -18.49
CA GLY A 326 22.63 -0.04 -18.03
C GLY A 326 21.80 0.73 -16.99
N ASN A 327 20.66 0.19 -16.54
CA ASN A 327 19.90 0.74 -15.42
C ASN A 327 20.21 0.02 -14.09
N ASP A 328 21.53 -0.18 -13.86
CA ASP A 328 22.01 -0.82 -12.63
C ASP A 328 21.60 -0.04 -11.37
N GLY A 329 21.38 -0.77 -10.29
CA GLY A 329 20.83 -0.24 -9.04
C GLY A 329 19.31 -0.28 -8.99
N SER A 330 18.68 -0.98 -9.94
CA SER A 330 17.23 -1.22 -9.94
C SER A 330 16.80 -2.13 -8.81
N LEU A 331 15.60 -1.89 -8.27
CA LEU A 331 15.07 -2.58 -7.09
C LEU A 331 13.70 -3.21 -7.40
N SER A 332 13.41 -4.34 -6.79
CA SER A 332 12.06 -4.92 -6.83
C SER A 332 11.77 -5.81 -5.62
N THR A 333 10.47 -6.13 -5.42
CA THR A 333 10.05 -7.13 -4.44
C THR A 333 9.40 -8.33 -5.11
N ILE A 334 9.37 -9.47 -4.41
CA ILE A 334 8.72 -10.70 -4.87
C ILE A 334 8.24 -11.53 -3.68
N HIS A 335 7.13 -12.24 -3.83
CA HIS A 335 6.71 -13.22 -2.83
C HIS A 335 7.50 -14.52 -2.96
N ALA A 336 8.26 -14.86 -1.92
CA ALA A 336 9.00 -16.12 -1.82
C ALA A 336 9.12 -16.55 -0.36
N SER A 337 9.23 -17.85 -0.11
CA SER A 337 9.37 -18.41 1.24
C SER A 337 10.82 -18.50 1.71
N THR A 338 11.79 -18.38 0.80
CA THR A 338 13.23 -18.39 1.08
C THR A 338 13.98 -17.56 0.05
N SER A 339 15.20 -17.12 0.37
CA SER A 339 16.05 -16.41 -0.58
C SER A 339 16.31 -17.22 -1.86
N ARG A 340 16.51 -18.54 -1.76
CA ARG A 340 16.66 -19.42 -2.92
C ARG A 340 15.34 -19.60 -3.68
N GLY A 341 14.20 -19.59 -2.97
CA GLY A 341 12.85 -19.67 -3.57
C GLY A 341 12.53 -18.49 -4.49
N VAL A 342 13.20 -17.37 -4.35
CA VAL A 342 13.09 -16.22 -5.27
C VAL A 342 13.43 -16.64 -6.69
N PHE A 343 14.50 -17.38 -6.91
CA PHE A 343 14.91 -17.85 -8.24
C PHE A 343 13.87 -18.77 -8.88
N THR A 344 13.31 -19.67 -8.09
CA THR A 344 12.24 -20.57 -8.54
C THR A 344 11.01 -19.77 -8.97
N LYS A 345 10.66 -18.70 -8.23
CA LYS A 345 9.53 -17.83 -8.58
C LYS A 345 9.78 -17.04 -9.84
N LEU A 346 10.97 -16.46 -10.01
CA LEU A 346 11.35 -15.75 -11.24
C LEU A 346 11.25 -16.67 -12.45
N ALA A 347 11.77 -17.91 -12.35
CA ALA A 347 11.66 -18.90 -13.42
C ALA A 347 10.22 -19.30 -13.74
N ALA A 348 9.38 -19.47 -12.70
CA ALA A 348 7.96 -19.78 -12.89
C ALA A 348 7.20 -18.65 -13.62
N TYR A 349 7.46 -17.39 -13.27
CA TYR A 349 6.84 -16.24 -13.92
C TYR A 349 7.35 -16.06 -15.36
N ALA A 350 8.64 -16.24 -15.60
CA ALA A 350 9.20 -16.19 -16.96
C ALA A 350 8.64 -17.29 -17.87
N ALA A 351 8.41 -18.49 -17.34
CA ALA A 351 7.77 -19.58 -18.08
C ALA A 351 6.29 -19.32 -18.41
N GLN A 352 5.59 -18.54 -17.56
CA GLN A 352 4.19 -18.14 -17.76
C GLN A 352 4.05 -16.89 -18.65
N ALA A 353 5.12 -16.11 -18.80
CA ALA A 353 5.14 -14.93 -19.65
C ALA A 353 4.92 -15.31 -21.14
N PRO A 354 4.46 -14.37 -21.99
CA PRO A 354 4.26 -14.61 -23.43
C PRO A 354 5.49 -15.17 -24.15
N GLU A 355 6.69 -14.75 -23.73
CA GLU A 355 7.98 -15.18 -24.25
C GLU A 355 8.30 -16.65 -23.96
N ARG A 356 7.72 -17.23 -22.91
CA ARG A 356 7.86 -18.65 -22.51
C ARG A 356 9.32 -19.10 -22.46
N LEU A 357 10.18 -18.35 -21.81
CA LEU A 357 11.60 -18.68 -21.73
C LEU A 357 11.82 -20.05 -21.10
N SER A 358 12.77 -20.82 -21.61
CA SER A 358 13.24 -22.03 -20.96
C SER A 358 13.87 -21.73 -19.60
N LEU A 359 14.00 -22.72 -18.74
CA LEU A 359 14.66 -22.54 -17.43
C LEU A 359 16.09 -22.04 -17.60
N GLU A 360 16.83 -22.58 -18.56
CA GLU A 360 18.21 -22.18 -18.87
C GLU A 360 18.28 -20.72 -19.34
N ALA A 361 17.43 -20.32 -20.29
CA ALA A 361 17.37 -18.94 -20.76
C ALA A 361 16.99 -17.97 -19.65
N THR A 362 16.06 -18.38 -18.77
CA THR A 362 15.67 -17.59 -17.61
C THR A 362 16.81 -17.45 -16.62
N ASN A 363 17.54 -18.53 -16.31
CA ASN A 363 18.68 -18.48 -15.40
C ASN A 363 19.78 -17.57 -15.92
N LEU A 364 20.11 -17.63 -17.22
CA LEU A 364 21.06 -16.71 -17.86
C LEU A 364 20.60 -15.25 -17.75
N LEU A 365 19.32 -14.99 -18.02
CA LEU A 365 18.74 -13.66 -17.92
C LEU A 365 18.82 -13.13 -16.46
N VAL A 366 18.44 -13.94 -15.48
CA VAL A 366 18.47 -13.55 -14.07
C VAL A 366 19.91 -13.36 -13.58
N ALA A 367 20.86 -14.24 -13.97
CA ALA A 367 22.26 -14.12 -13.59
C ALA A 367 22.91 -12.84 -14.15
N SER A 368 22.51 -12.41 -15.36
CA SER A 368 23.02 -11.16 -15.94
C SER A 368 22.37 -9.90 -15.37
N ALA A 369 21.24 -10.02 -14.71
CA ALA A 369 20.41 -8.91 -14.29
C ALA A 369 20.45 -8.66 -12.77
N VAL A 370 20.35 -9.71 -11.97
CA VAL A 370 20.19 -9.63 -10.50
C VAL A 370 21.53 -9.83 -9.83
N HIS A 371 21.96 -8.86 -9.01
CA HIS A 371 23.19 -8.96 -8.26
C HIS A 371 22.97 -9.54 -6.87
N PHE A 372 21.87 -9.12 -6.20
CA PHE A 372 21.59 -9.57 -4.83
C PHE A 372 20.12 -9.94 -4.64
N VAL A 373 19.90 -10.92 -3.79
CA VAL A 373 18.59 -11.29 -3.25
C VAL A 373 18.62 -11.12 -1.75
N LEU A 374 17.75 -10.25 -1.22
CA LEU A 374 17.47 -10.14 0.22
C LEU A 374 16.24 -10.97 0.53
N HIS A 375 16.19 -11.61 1.68
CA HIS A 375 14.98 -12.29 2.14
C HIS A 375 14.58 -11.78 3.52
N LEU A 376 13.27 -11.57 3.70
CA LEU A 376 12.65 -11.15 4.95
C LEU A 376 11.81 -12.27 5.53
N GLY A 377 11.99 -12.51 6.81
CA GLY A 377 11.24 -13.47 7.60
C GLY A 377 10.81 -12.89 8.96
N TRP A 378 10.55 -13.79 9.87
CA TRP A 378 10.20 -13.49 11.25
C TRP A 378 11.27 -14.11 12.16
N ASP A 379 11.73 -13.36 13.15
CA ASP A 379 12.59 -13.93 14.18
C ASP A 379 11.78 -14.77 15.19
N THR A 380 12.45 -15.45 16.09
CA THR A 380 11.83 -16.28 17.13
C THR A 380 10.93 -15.50 18.10
N THR A 381 11.04 -14.17 18.13
CA THR A 381 10.18 -13.28 18.93
C THR A 381 8.98 -12.72 18.16
N GLY A 382 8.84 -13.06 16.86
CA GLY A 382 7.79 -12.56 16.00
C GLY A 382 8.05 -11.16 15.44
N LYS A 383 9.30 -10.70 15.40
CA LYS A 383 9.70 -9.46 14.72
C LYS A 383 10.08 -9.72 13.28
N ARG A 384 9.80 -8.75 12.42
CA ARG A 384 10.20 -8.75 11.01
C ARG A 384 11.70 -8.49 10.89
N VAL A 385 12.43 -9.39 10.24
CA VAL A 385 13.90 -9.31 10.13
C VAL A 385 14.36 -9.68 8.72
N ILE A 386 15.54 -9.18 8.34
CA ILE A 386 16.28 -9.77 7.23
C ILE A 386 16.91 -11.04 7.77
N ASP A 387 16.64 -12.17 7.13
CA ASP A 387 17.09 -13.49 7.55
C ASP A 387 18.12 -14.11 6.60
N SER A 388 18.20 -13.65 5.34
CA SER A 388 19.18 -14.16 4.36
C SER A 388 19.51 -13.09 3.30
N VAL A 389 20.77 -13.09 2.87
CA VAL A 389 21.25 -12.31 1.71
C VAL A 389 22.06 -13.21 0.81
N ARG A 390 21.74 -13.21 -0.49
CA ARG A 390 22.47 -13.95 -1.52
C ARG A 390 23.09 -13.01 -2.53
N GLU A 391 24.34 -13.27 -2.90
CA GLU A 391 25.00 -12.72 -4.07
C GLU A 391 24.80 -13.68 -5.24
N VAL A 392 24.27 -13.22 -6.37
CA VAL A 392 24.17 -14.00 -7.60
C VAL A 392 25.51 -13.96 -8.31
N VAL A 393 26.01 -15.13 -8.69
CA VAL A 393 27.37 -15.27 -9.26
C VAL A 393 27.32 -15.58 -10.74
N ASP A 394 26.51 -16.56 -11.15
CA ASP A 394 26.46 -17.06 -12.51
C ASP A 394 25.21 -17.96 -12.72
N ALA A 395 25.08 -18.51 -13.91
CA ALA A 395 24.12 -19.57 -14.24
C ALA A 395 24.87 -20.77 -14.83
N ASP A 396 24.59 -21.95 -14.30
CA ASP A 396 25.06 -23.23 -14.83
C ASP A 396 23.87 -24.05 -15.29
N GLY A 397 23.51 -23.89 -16.59
CA GLY A 397 22.37 -24.57 -17.20
C GLY A 397 21.07 -24.35 -16.40
N ALA A 398 20.55 -25.42 -15.82
CA ALA A 398 19.30 -25.40 -15.07
C ALA A 398 19.40 -24.78 -13.66
N GLN A 399 20.56 -24.29 -13.23
CA GLN A 399 20.76 -23.76 -11.88
C GLN A 399 21.37 -22.37 -11.89
N LEU A 400 20.85 -21.49 -11.02
CA LEU A 400 21.51 -20.26 -10.66
C LEU A 400 22.54 -20.52 -9.56
N VAL A 401 23.77 -20.05 -9.81
CA VAL A 401 24.87 -20.11 -8.84
C VAL A 401 24.82 -18.85 -7.99
N SER A 402 24.73 -19.03 -6.67
CA SER A 402 24.68 -17.91 -5.73
C SER A 402 25.38 -18.24 -4.44
N ASN A 403 26.09 -17.27 -3.86
CA ASN A 403 26.68 -17.33 -2.55
C ASN A 403 25.70 -16.82 -1.49
N GLU A 404 25.50 -17.52 -0.41
CA GLU A 404 24.72 -17.04 0.72
C GLU A 404 25.62 -16.27 1.67
N ILE A 405 25.64 -14.94 1.51
CA ILE A 405 26.54 -14.05 2.26
C ILE A 405 26.12 -13.96 3.72
N TYR A 406 24.81 -13.89 3.93
CA TYR A 406 24.18 -14.01 5.24
C TYR A 406 23.12 -15.11 5.18
N ARG A 407 23.11 -15.96 6.19
CA ARG A 407 22.11 -17.02 6.36
C ARG A 407 21.29 -16.81 7.62
N SER A 408 20.15 -17.45 7.71
CA SER A 408 19.32 -17.42 8.91
C SER A 408 20.08 -18.10 10.09
N GLY A 409 20.22 -17.37 11.18
CA GLY A 409 20.76 -17.84 12.43
C GLY A 409 19.73 -18.57 13.30
N PRO A 410 20.12 -19.04 14.49
CA PRO A 410 19.24 -19.78 15.41
C PRO A 410 18.03 -18.98 15.88
N ASP A 411 18.13 -17.66 15.94
CA ASP A 411 17.06 -16.73 16.31
C ASP A 411 16.22 -16.27 15.12
N GLY A 412 16.53 -16.71 13.89
CA GLY A 412 15.89 -16.31 12.66
C GLY A 412 16.49 -15.06 12.01
N ARG A 413 17.52 -14.42 12.64
CA ARG A 413 18.19 -13.24 12.08
C ARG A 413 19.34 -13.63 11.18
N ALA A 414 19.67 -12.77 10.24
CA ALA A 414 20.81 -12.97 9.35
C ALA A 414 22.13 -12.98 10.13
N VAL A 415 22.93 -14.02 9.90
CA VAL A 415 24.32 -14.13 10.41
C VAL A 415 25.27 -14.32 9.24
N PRO A 416 26.53 -13.80 9.32
CA PRO A 416 27.53 -13.99 8.26
C PRO A 416 27.74 -15.48 7.93
N ALA A 417 27.89 -15.81 6.65
CA ALA A 417 28.03 -17.20 6.18
C ALA A 417 29.17 -17.38 5.15
N THR A 418 29.01 -16.86 3.94
CA THR A 418 29.99 -17.00 2.86
C THR A 418 30.57 -15.62 2.51
N PRO A 419 31.87 -15.49 2.18
CA PRO A 419 32.44 -14.23 1.77
C PRO A 419 31.87 -13.75 0.44
N LEU A 420 31.83 -12.41 0.25
CA LEU A 420 31.58 -11.78 -1.03
C LEU A 420 32.68 -12.12 -2.04
N ARG A 421 32.37 -12.03 -3.31
CA ARG A 421 33.41 -12.02 -4.34
C ARG A 421 34.31 -10.80 -4.15
N ALA A 422 35.59 -10.96 -4.42
CA ALA A 422 36.58 -9.89 -4.23
C ALA A 422 36.23 -8.62 -5.01
N GLU A 423 35.76 -8.76 -6.25
CA GLU A 423 35.32 -7.65 -7.09
C GLU A 423 34.14 -6.92 -6.47
N THR A 424 33.13 -7.66 -6.00
CA THR A 424 31.95 -7.08 -5.33
C THR A 424 32.34 -6.36 -4.05
N LEU A 425 33.22 -6.95 -3.24
CA LEU A 425 33.71 -6.29 -2.02
C LEU A 425 34.43 -4.98 -2.34
N GLN A 426 35.26 -4.94 -3.39
CA GLN A 426 35.93 -3.71 -3.82
C GLN A 426 34.93 -2.64 -4.25
N ASP A 427 33.93 -2.99 -5.07
CA ASP A 427 32.86 -2.06 -5.49
C ASP A 427 32.12 -1.45 -4.29
N LEU A 428 31.88 -2.25 -3.24
CA LEU A 428 31.21 -1.79 -2.03
C LEU A 428 32.12 -0.86 -1.19
N ILE A 429 33.41 -1.15 -1.11
CA ILE A 429 34.40 -0.28 -0.44
C ILE A 429 34.47 1.06 -1.17
N ASP A 430 34.55 1.05 -2.49
CA ASP A 430 34.57 2.27 -3.31
C ASP A 430 33.27 3.08 -3.15
N ALA A 431 32.15 2.40 -2.88
CA ALA A 431 30.85 3.01 -2.56
C ALA A 431 30.72 3.40 -1.05
N GLY A 432 31.80 3.33 -0.27
CA GLY A 432 31.84 3.78 1.11
C GLY A 432 31.42 2.73 2.15
N LEU A 433 31.58 1.45 1.86
CA LEU A 433 31.48 0.40 2.88
C LEU A 433 32.73 0.42 3.76
N ASP A 434 32.54 0.56 5.07
CA ASP A 434 33.59 0.25 6.04
C ASP A 434 33.66 -1.26 6.22
N ALA A 435 34.57 -1.90 5.46
CA ALA A 435 34.72 -3.36 5.47
C ALA A 435 35.25 -3.88 6.82
N GLU A 436 35.98 -3.05 7.58
CA GLU A 436 36.50 -3.41 8.90
C GLU A 436 35.39 -3.42 9.94
N ALA A 437 34.61 -2.33 10.02
CA ALA A 437 33.46 -2.23 10.91
C ALA A 437 32.37 -3.26 10.55
N ALA A 438 32.23 -3.58 9.27
CA ALA A 438 31.27 -4.59 8.78
C ALA A 438 31.73 -6.04 9.02
N GLY A 439 32.95 -6.26 9.57
CA GLY A 439 33.48 -7.58 9.83
C GLY A 439 33.89 -8.37 8.59
N PHE A 440 34.02 -7.71 7.42
CA PHE A 440 34.40 -8.35 6.16
C PHE A 440 35.91 -8.56 6.00
N THR A 441 36.74 -8.01 6.91
CA THR A 441 38.20 -8.12 6.87
C THR A 441 38.73 -9.54 7.07
N TRP A 442 38.02 -10.37 7.85
CA TRP A 442 38.41 -11.77 8.03
C TRP A 442 38.26 -12.63 6.76
N TRP A 443 37.48 -12.15 5.77
CA TRP A 443 37.33 -12.85 4.50
C TRP A 443 38.50 -12.65 3.54
N GLY A 444 39.29 -11.59 3.71
CA GLY A 444 40.51 -11.33 2.92
C GLY A 444 41.83 -11.82 3.54
N ALA A 445 41.85 -12.22 4.79
CA ALA A 445 43.09 -12.54 5.53
C ALA A 445 43.59 -13.99 5.37
N LYS A 446 43.02 -14.76 4.44
CA LYS A 446 43.46 -16.11 4.09
C LYS A 446 43.63 -16.26 2.58
N GLN A 447 44.55 -15.54 1.99
CA GLN A 447 45.22 -15.91 0.74
C GLN A 447 46.70 -16.01 0.97
#